data_ef08dde2345ec90d58761babc4efc1d9
#
_entry.id   ef08dde2345ec90d58761babc4efc1d9
#
_cell.length_a   1.000
_cell.length_b   1.000
_cell.length_c   1.000
_cell.angle_alpha   90.00
_cell.angle_beta   90.00
_cell.angle_gamma   90.00
#
_symmetry.space_group_name_H-M   'P 1'
#
loop_
_entity.id
_entity.type
_entity.pdbx_description
1 polymer ?
#
loop_
_entity_poly.entity_id
_entity_poly.type
_entity_poly.pdbx_seq_one_letter_code
_entity_poly.pdbx_strand_id
1 'polypeptide(L)'
;MEKISKLLPNLNQNIDHKEIGTPKTHKKFLGRYEGSYGPIPRQKLLGLLPMPFNTTKIKNLYCVGDSCFPGQGLNAVAFSGYACAHKIGSKLNINSFNLPN
;
A
#
# COMPACT_ATOMS: atom_id res chain seq x y z
N MET A 1 23.78 -8.06 -8.29
CA MET A 1 24.86 -8.41 -7.34
C MET A 1 26.22 -7.88 -7.80
N GLU A 2 26.62 -8.11 -9.03
CA GLU A 2 27.94 -7.68 -9.56
C GLU A 2 28.29 -6.19 -9.35
N LYS A 3 27.32 -5.30 -9.52
CA LYS A 3 27.53 -3.87 -9.28
C LYS A 3 27.70 -3.53 -7.79
N ILE A 4 27.05 -4.27 -6.91
CA ILE A 4 27.12 -4.05 -5.46
C ILE A 4 28.42 -4.62 -4.90
N SER A 5 28.89 -5.76 -5.42
CA SER A 5 30.14 -6.37 -5.01
C SER A 5 31.37 -5.48 -5.32
N LYS A 6 31.26 -4.56 -6.29
CA LYS A 6 32.30 -3.57 -6.55
C LYS A 6 32.42 -2.50 -5.46
N LEU A 7 31.29 -2.20 -4.78
CA LEU A 7 31.24 -1.21 -3.71
C LEU A 7 31.49 -1.83 -2.34
N LEU A 8 31.12 -3.09 -2.18
CA LEU A 8 31.24 -3.85 -0.93
C LEU A 8 32.09 -5.11 -1.19
N PRO A 9 33.42 -5.03 -1.00
CA PRO A 9 34.29 -6.19 -1.10
C PRO A 9 33.82 -7.29 -0.16
N ASN A 10 33.94 -8.55 -0.56
CA ASN A 10 33.54 -9.73 0.23
C ASN A 10 32.04 -9.87 0.52
N LEU A 11 31.16 -9.08 -0.11
CA LEU A 11 29.72 -9.19 0.09
C LEU A 11 29.21 -10.63 -0.09
N ASN A 12 29.64 -11.31 -1.15
CA ASN A 12 29.19 -12.68 -1.47
C ASN A 12 29.61 -13.70 -0.41
N GLN A 13 30.67 -13.45 0.36
CA GLN A 13 31.16 -14.34 1.42
C GLN A 13 30.42 -14.13 2.74
N ASN A 14 29.77 -12.98 2.91
CA ASN A 14 29.05 -12.58 4.12
C ASN A 14 27.53 -12.59 3.96
N ILE A 15 27.01 -13.27 2.93
CA ILE A 15 25.56 -13.43 2.73
C ILE A 15 25.13 -14.77 3.28
N ASP A 16 24.45 -14.79 4.40
CA ASP A 16 23.86 -15.97 5.00
C ASP A 16 22.55 -16.37 4.31
N HIS A 17 21.79 -15.39 3.84
CA HIS A 17 20.51 -15.62 3.17
C HIS A 17 20.31 -14.64 2.02
N LYS A 18 19.76 -15.13 0.90
CA LYS A 18 19.43 -14.32 -0.27
C LYS A 18 18.11 -14.74 -0.87
N GLU A 19 17.18 -13.81 -0.92
CA GLU A 19 15.89 -13.99 -1.56
C GLU A 19 15.63 -12.89 -2.59
N ILE A 20 14.92 -13.25 -3.67
CA ILE A 20 14.59 -12.31 -4.74
C ILE A 20 13.08 -12.26 -4.91
N GLY A 21 12.49 -11.13 -4.52
CA GLY A 21 11.10 -10.82 -4.84
C GLY A 21 10.95 -10.42 -6.31
N THR A 22 9.99 -11.02 -6.98
CA THR A 22 9.65 -10.71 -8.38
C THR A 22 8.16 -10.37 -8.49
N PRO A 23 7.66 -9.84 -9.62
CA PRO A 23 6.23 -9.68 -9.84
C PRO A 23 5.45 -11.00 -9.64
N LYS A 24 6.03 -12.14 -10.00
CA LYS A 24 5.43 -13.47 -9.73
C LYS A 24 5.28 -13.75 -8.24
N THR A 25 6.23 -13.32 -7.42
CA THR A 25 6.19 -13.43 -5.96
C THR A 25 5.01 -12.64 -5.41
N HIS A 26 4.84 -11.39 -5.83
CA HIS A 26 3.71 -10.54 -5.43
C HIS A 26 2.36 -11.12 -5.88
N LYS A 27 2.27 -11.63 -7.11
CA LYS A 27 1.07 -12.31 -7.59
C LYS A 27 0.72 -13.52 -6.72
N LYS A 28 1.72 -14.35 -6.39
CA LYS A 28 1.54 -15.60 -5.62
C LYS A 28 1.13 -15.34 -4.17
N PHE A 29 1.85 -14.47 -3.47
CA PHE A 29 1.68 -14.30 -2.02
C PHE A 29 0.70 -13.19 -1.63
N LEU A 30 0.53 -12.18 -2.48
CA LEU A 30 -0.32 -11.01 -2.19
C LEU A 30 -1.57 -10.95 -3.07
N GLY A 31 -1.80 -11.91 -3.97
CA GLY A 31 -2.93 -11.89 -4.89
C GLY A 31 -2.93 -10.70 -5.86
N ARG A 32 -1.78 -10.05 -6.07
CA ARG A 32 -1.67 -8.85 -6.90
C ARG A 32 -1.85 -9.17 -8.38
N TYR A 33 -2.71 -8.38 -9.05
CA TYR A 33 -2.87 -8.47 -10.49
C TYR A 33 -1.53 -8.19 -11.18
N GLU A 34 -1.08 -9.14 -12.03
CA GLU A 34 0.22 -9.09 -12.73
C GLU A 34 1.43 -8.82 -11.80
N GLY A 35 1.28 -9.05 -10.49
CA GLY A 35 2.32 -8.77 -9.50
C GLY A 35 2.58 -7.28 -9.29
N SER A 36 1.60 -6.44 -9.60
CA SER A 36 1.70 -4.98 -9.42
C SER A 36 1.98 -4.62 -7.96
N TYR A 37 2.69 -3.52 -7.77
CA TYR A 37 2.90 -2.91 -6.47
C TYR A 37 2.10 -1.60 -6.39
N GLY A 38 1.07 -1.59 -5.55
CA GLY A 38 0.12 -0.49 -5.46
C GLY A 38 -1.02 -0.55 -6.50
N PRO A 39 -1.76 0.53 -6.68
CA PRO A 39 -2.87 0.59 -7.61
C PRO A 39 -2.39 0.54 -9.06
N ILE A 40 -3.19 -0.09 -9.91
CA ILE A 40 -2.98 -0.05 -11.36
C ILE A 40 -3.49 1.29 -11.87
N PRO A 41 -2.64 2.15 -12.44
CA PRO A 41 -3.09 3.41 -13.00
C PRO A 41 -3.94 3.16 -14.25
N ARG A 42 -5.26 3.26 -14.12
CA ARG A 42 -6.16 3.02 -15.26
C ARG A 42 -6.32 4.20 -16.19
N GLN A 43 -6.34 5.40 -15.67
CA GLN A 43 -6.37 6.63 -16.48
C GLN A 43 -5.86 7.80 -15.64
N LYS A 44 -5.05 8.64 -16.25
CA LYS A 44 -4.73 9.96 -15.71
C LYS A 44 -5.93 10.88 -15.94
N LEU A 45 -6.93 10.83 -15.08
CA LEU A 45 -7.93 11.88 -15.08
C LEU A 45 -7.23 13.15 -14.58
N LEU A 46 -6.92 14.05 -15.50
CA LEU A 46 -6.25 15.34 -15.26
C LEU A 46 -4.85 15.27 -14.59
N GLY A 47 -4.20 14.10 -14.53
CA GLY A 47 -2.82 13.98 -14.04
C GLY A 47 -2.61 14.19 -12.55
N LEU A 48 -3.62 14.61 -11.78
CA LEU A 48 -3.44 15.03 -10.40
C LEU A 48 -3.75 13.98 -9.32
N LEU A 49 -4.67 13.06 -9.57
CA LEU A 49 -5.06 12.05 -8.56
C LEU A 49 -5.19 10.67 -9.20
N PRO A 50 -4.09 9.91 -9.28
CA PRO A 50 -4.13 8.58 -9.90
C PRO A 50 -4.78 7.51 -9.03
N MET A 51 -5.15 7.84 -7.78
CA MET A 51 -5.65 6.88 -6.80
C MET A 51 -7.07 7.18 -6.36
N PRO A 52 -7.92 6.14 -6.19
CA PRO A 52 -9.25 6.33 -5.63
C PRO A 52 -9.17 6.72 -4.14
N PHE A 53 -10.15 7.46 -3.68
CA PHE A 53 -10.36 7.69 -2.24
C PHE A 53 -11.02 6.46 -1.59
N ASN A 54 -11.12 6.48 -0.26
CA ASN A 54 -11.68 5.38 0.53
C ASN A 54 -13.17 5.07 0.23
N THR A 55 -13.90 5.98 -0.39
CA THR A 55 -15.32 5.77 -0.74
C THR A 55 -15.49 5.18 -2.12
N THR A 56 -16.45 4.26 -2.26
CA THR A 56 -16.85 3.69 -3.54
C THR A 56 -18.19 4.26 -4.00
N LYS A 57 -18.59 3.94 -5.23
CA LYS A 57 -19.93 4.24 -5.76
C LYS A 57 -21.02 3.37 -5.10
N ILE A 58 -20.65 2.29 -4.43
CA ILE A 58 -21.57 1.39 -3.76
C ILE A 58 -21.77 1.90 -2.34
N LYS A 59 -23.04 2.09 -1.96
CA LYS A 59 -23.40 2.58 -0.63
C LYS A 59 -22.83 1.66 0.46
N ASN A 60 -22.19 2.25 1.46
CA ASN A 60 -21.59 1.56 2.61
C ASN A 60 -20.42 0.61 2.28
N LEU A 61 -19.90 0.63 1.07
CA LEU A 61 -18.68 -0.07 0.71
C LEU A 61 -17.51 0.91 0.70
N TYR A 62 -16.48 0.59 1.47
CA TYR A 62 -15.27 1.38 1.62
C TYR A 62 -14.04 0.54 1.24
N CYS A 63 -13.00 1.20 0.78
CA CYS A 63 -11.72 0.58 0.46
C CYS A 63 -10.60 1.27 1.25
N VAL A 64 -9.68 0.47 1.77
CA VAL A 64 -8.48 0.96 2.48
C VAL A 64 -7.26 0.22 2.01
N GLY A 65 -6.11 0.79 2.26
CA GLY A 65 -4.82 0.17 1.96
C GLY A 65 -4.05 0.89 0.87
N ASP A 66 -3.06 0.23 0.33
CA ASP A 66 -2.11 0.79 -0.63
C ASP A 66 -2.69 1.08 -2.03
N SER A 67 -3.87 0.56 -2.32
CA SER A 67 -4.59 0.80 -3.58
C SER A 67 -5.52 2.02 -3.52
N CYS A 68 -5.61 2.69 -2.37
CA CYS A 68 -6.36 3.91 -2.14
C CYS A 68 -5.42 5.06 -1.76
N PHE A 69 -5.91 6.30 -1.88
CA PHE A 69 -5.17 7.46 -1.38
C PHE A 69 -4.88 7.33 0.13
N PRO A 70 -3.67 7.67 0.60
CA PRO A 70 -2.54 8.29 -0.10
C PRO A 70 -1.59 7.30 -0.81
N GLY A 71 -1.80 6.02 -0.76
CA GLY A 71 -1.09 5.03 -1.57
C GLY A 71 -0.20 4.09 -0.78
N GLN A 72 1.03 3.90 -1.24
CA GLN A 72 1.95 2.88 -0.78
C GLN A 72 2.77 3.31 0.44
N GLY A 73 3.25 2.32 1.17
CA GLY A 73 4.09 2.49 2.35
C GLY A 73 3.30 2.37 3.65
N LEU A 74 3.98 1.98 4.72
CA LEU A 74 3.36 1.70 6.01
C LEU A 74 2.53 2.88 6.52
N ASN A 75 3.10 4.08 6.51
CA ASN A 75 2.43 5.29 6.99
C ASN A 75 1.19 5.64 6.15
N ALA A 76 1.29 5.50 4.82
CA ALA A 76 0.19 5.76 3.90
C ALA A 76 -0.97 4.77 4.10
N VAL A 77 -0.66 3.49 4.26
CA VAL A 77 -1.66 2.43 4.48
C VAL A 77 -2.35 2.61 5.84
N ALA A 78 -1.58 2.90 6.89
CA ALA A 78 -2.12 3.19 8.22
C ALA A 78 -3.04 4.42 8.19
N PHE A 79 -2.61 5.50 7.53
CA PHE A 79 -3.42 6.70 7.36
C PHE A 79 -4.69 6.44 6.55
N SER A 80 -4.63 5.61 5.50
CA SER A 80 -5.81 5.21 4.73
C SER A 80 -6.85 4.52 5.60
N GLY A 81 -6.42 3.60 6.47
CA GLY A 81 -7.30 2.93 7.44
C GLY A 81 -7.90 3.91 8.45
N TYR A 82 -7.08 4.76 9.06
CA TYR A 82 -7.50 5.78 10.01
C TYR A 82 -8.53 6.75 9.42
N ALA A 83 -8.24 7.32 8.25
CA ALA A 83 -9.13 8.25 7.57
C ALA A 83 -10.50 7.63 7.22
N CYS A 84 -10.49 6.35 6.79
CA CYS A 84 -11.71 5.62 6.52
C CYS A 84 -12.53 5.38 7.79
N ALA A 85 -11.90 4.91 8.85
CA ALA A 85 -12.55 4.68 10.14
C ALA A 85 -13.15 5.96 10.71
N HIS A 86 -12.42 7.06 10.68
CA HIS A 86 -12.89 8.38 11.12
C HIS A 86 -14.10 8.84 10.30
N LYS A 87 -14.09 8.66 8.99
CA LYS A 87 -15.21 8.99 8.11
C LYS A 87 -16.45 8.17 8.42
N ILE A 88 -16.30 6.86 8.69
CA ILE A 88 -17.42 5.99 9.07
C ILE A 88 -17.96 6.40 10.43
N GLY A 89 -17.08 6.65 11.41
CA GLY A 89 -17.47 7.11 12.75
C GLY A 89 -18.29 8.39 12.71
N SER A 90 -17.82 9.38 11.95
CA SER A 90 -18.56 10.65 11.75
C SER A 90 -19.95 10.42 11.12
N LYS A 91 -20.04 9.51 10.14
CA LYS A 91 -21.31 9.18 9.48
C LYS A 91 -22.29 8.46 10.42
N LEU A 92 -21.80 7.70 11.37
CA LEU A 92 -22.60 6.97 12.35
C LEU A 92 -22.82 7.78 13.64
N ASN A 93 -22.41 9.06 13.71
CA ASN A 93 -22.44 9.90 14.89
C ASN A 93 -21.76 9.26 16.13
N ILE A 94 -20.75 8.44 15.89
CA ILE A 94 -19.92 7.90 16.96
C ILE A 94 -18.92 8.97 17.34
N ASN A 95 -19.24 9.73 18.38
CA ASN A 95 -18.36 10.74 18.97
C ASN A 95 -17.25 10.01 19.72
N SER A 96 -16.03 10.30 19.29
CA SER A 96 -14.74 9.93 19.89
C SER A 96 -14.26 8.48 19.70
N PHE A 97 -13.22 8.35 18.89
CA PHE A 97 -12.17 7.42 19.20
C PHE A 97 -11.46 7.91 20.47
N ASN A 98 -12.02 7.61 21.64
CA ASN A 98 -11.26 7.67 22.89
C ASN A 98 -10.23 6.56 22.82
N LEU A 99 -9.05 6.88 22.30
CA LEU A 99 -7.90 6.03 22.51
C LEU A 99 -7.67 6.00 24.04
N PRO A 100 -7.59 4.83 24.66
CA PRO A 100 -7.19 4.76 26.06
C PRO A 100 -5.79 5.38 26.20
N ASN A 101 -5.65 6.31 27.12
CA ASN A 101 -4.37 6.91 27.50
C ASN A 101 -3.39 5.84 27.98
#